data_b354ed7f063ca201ec319d9943ddc488
#
_entry.id   b354ed7f063ca201ec319d9943ddc488
#
_cell.length_a   1.000
_cell.length_b   1.000
_cell.length_c   1.000
_cell.angle_alpha   90.00
_cell.angle_beta   90.00
_cell.angle_gamma   90.00
#
_symmetry.space_group_name_H-M   'P 1'
#
loop_
_entity.id
_entity.type
_entity.pdbx_description
1 polymer ?
#
loop_
_entity_poly.entity_id
_entity_poly.type
_entity_poly.pdbx_seq_one_letter_code
_entity_poly.pdbx_strand_id
1 'polypeptide(L)'
;MSRLRPPVSDADHRAGPDDAPVTLLEYGDYECPHCGRAYPIVREVQRRMGRRLRLVFRNFPLAEMHPHAEHAAEAAEAAGVQGKFWEMHDAIFEHQAALTDADLIRYARSLGLDESRVKDELATGVHAARVREDFRSGVRSGVNGTPTFFINGTRYDGSWDLGTLLEALEGAPEDAGKRGQVRNLGTVVHE
;
A
#
# COMPACT_ATOMS: atom_id res chain seq x y z
N MET A 1 5.65 -6.31 20.29
CA MET A 1 5.51 -5.99 18.86
C MET A 1 4.07 -5.58 18.59
N SER A 2 3.86 -4.45 17.93
CA SER A 2 2.52 -3.96 17.59
C SER A 2 1.89 -4.84 16.51
N ARG A 3 0.54 -4.98 16.58
CA ARG A 3 -0.24 -5.73 15.60
C ARG A 3 -1.03 -4.77 14.73
N LEU A 4 -1.15 -5.11 13.45
CA LEU A 4 -1.95 -4.39 12.47
C LEU A 4 -3.43 -4.38 12.87
N ARG A 5 -4.07 -3.21 12.84
CA ARG A 5 -5.49 -2.99 13.21
C ARG A 5 -6.12 -1.93 12.30
N PRO A 6 -7.15 -2.32 11.50
CA PRO A 6 -7.67 -3.68 11.28
C PRO A 6 -6.70 -4.55 10.48
N PRO A 7 -6.89 -5.87 10.44
CA PRO A 7 -6.18 -6.77 9.53
C PRO A 7 -6.38 -6.36 8.07
N VAL A 8 -5.54 -6.90 7.17
CA VAL A 8 -5.72 -6.72 5.72
C VAL A 8 -7.06 -7.30 5.28
N SER A 9 -7.77 -6.57 4.44
CA SER A 9 -9.10 -6.90 3.92
C SER A 9 -9.21 -6.62 2.41
N ASP A 10 -10.38 -6.90 1.84
CA ASP A 10 -10.66 -6.61 0.43
C ASP A 10 -10.76 -5.10 0.11
N ALA A 11 -10.89 -4.26 1.14
CA ALA A 11 -10.86 -2.82 0.98
C ALA A 11 -9.43 -2.24 0.79
N ASP A 12 -8.39 -3.05 1.00
CA ASP A 12 -7.01 -2.62 0.85
C ASP A 12 -6.54 -2.70 -0.61
N HIS A 13 -5.65 -1.80 -0.99
CA HIS A 13 -4.91 -1.90 -2.25
C HIS A 13 -3.85 -2.99 -2.14
N ARG A 14 -4.01 -4.03 -2.94
CA ARG A 14 -3.19 -5.25 -2.91
C ARG A 14 -2.54 -5.49 -4.26
N ALA A 15 -1.26 -5.87 -4.26
CA ALA A 15 -0.54 -6.35 -5.43
C ALA A 15 0.07 -7.73 -5.14
N GLY A 16 0.00 -8.63 -6.12
CA GLY A 16 0.39 -10.03 -5.97
C GLY A 16 -0.79 -10.94 -5.65
N PRO A 17 -0.55 -12.26 -5.54
CA PRO A 17 -1.61 -13.24 -5.33
C PRO A 17 -2.30 -13.10 -3.96
N ASP A 18 -3.60 -13.31 -3.94
CA ASP A 18 -4.36 -13.29 -2.67
C ASP A 18 -3.97 -14.46 -1.75
N ASP A 19 -3.50 -15.56 -2.32
CA ASP A 19 -3.00 -16.74 -1.62
C ASP A 19 -1.51 -16.71 -1.30
N ALA A 20 -0.80 -15.59 -1.59
CA ALA A 20 0.62 -15.48 -1.29
C ALA A 20 0.90 -15.77 0.21
N PRO A 21 1.91 -16.61 0.53
CA PRO A 21 2.17 -17.02 1.91
C PRO A 21 2.65 -15.88 2.82
N VAL A 22 3.19 -14.81 2.23
CA VAL A 22 3.69 -13.65 2.97
C VAL A 22 2.99 -12.38 2.50
N THR A 23 2.57 -11.57 3.46
CA THR A 23 2.03 -10.23 3.22
C THR A 23 2.98 -9.18 3.79
N LEU A 24 3.45 -8.27 2.94
CA LEU A 24 4.13 -7.04 3.35
C LEU A 24 3.14 -5.89 3.23
N LEU A 25 2.83 -5.22 4.35
CA LEU A 25 2.05 -4.00 4.33
C LEU A 25 2.96 -2.82 4.65
N GLU A 26 2.86 -1.78 3.84
CA GLU A 26 3.51 -0.49 4.05
C GLU A 26 2.46 0.57 4.40
N TYR A 27 2.70 1.30 5.49
CA TYR A 27 2.13 2.63 5.69
C TYR A 27 3.10 3.64 5.12
N GLY A 28 2.69 4.32 4.07
CA GLY A 28 3.54 5.22 3.29
C GLY A 28 2.94 6.61 3.10
N ASP A 29 3.83 7.54 2.82
CA ASP A 29 3.55 8.93 2.50
C ASP A 29 4.26 9.26 1.19
N TYR A 30 3.50 9.69 0.20
CA TYR A 30 4.01 9.94 -1.15
C TYR A 30 5.03 11.08 -1.24
N GLU A 31 5.01 12.03 -0.31
CA GLU A 31 5.96 13.15 -0.28
C GLU A 31 7.14 12.88 0.68
N CYS A 32 7.08 11.82 1.51
CA CYS A 32 8.13 11.47 2.44
C CYS A 32 9.41 10.99 1.71
N PRO A 33 10.58 11.64 1.93
CA PRO A 33 11.82 11.22 1.28
C PRO A 33 12.27 9.80 1.66
N HIS A 34 11.90 9.34 2.86
CA HIS A 34 12.20 7.97 3.31
C HIS A 34 11.38 6.95 2.52
N CYS A 35 10.08 7.22 2.28
CA CYS A 35 9.24 6.39 1.42
C CYS A 35 9.76 6.34 -0.02
N GLY A 36 10.20 7.50 -0.57
CA GLY A 36 10.83 7.52 -1.89
C GLY A 36 12.10 6.66 -1.98
N ARG A 37 12.89 6.57 -0.91
CA ARG A 37 14.03 5.65 -0.86
C ARG A 37 13.62 4.20 -0.67
N ALA A 38 12.52 3.94 0.03
CA ALA A 38 12.02 2.58 0.23
C ALA A 38 11.34 2.02 -1.03
N TYR A 39 10.70 2.86 -1.83
CA TYR A 39 9.96 2.47 -3.03
C TYR A 39 10.75 1.53 -3.97
N PRO A 40 11.97 1.87 -4.47
CA PRO A 40 12.71 0.96 -5.33
C PRO A 40 13.11 -0.35 -4.63
N ILE A 41 13.30 -0.33 -3.31
CA ILE A 41 13.60 -1.53 -2.52
C ILE A 41 12.38 -2.45 -2.47
N VAL A 42 11.19 -1.90 -2.19
CA VAL A 42 9.93 -2.66 -2.17
C VAL A 42 9.63 -3.26 -3.56
N ARG A 43 9.86 -2.50 -4.64
CA ARG A 43 9.73 -2.99 -6.02
C ARG A 43 10.67 -4.19 -6.29
N GLU A 44 11.91 -4.10 -5.84
CA GLU A 44 12.88 -5.20 -6.00
C GLU A 44 12.51 -6.42 -5.14
N VAL A 45 12.00 -6.21 -3.93
CA VAL A 45 11.43 -7.27 -3.08
C VAL A 45 10.28 -7.98 -3.78
N GLN A 46 9.33 -7.23 -4.35
CA GLN A 46 8.22 -7.82 -5.13
C GLN A 46 8.74 -8.67 -6.30
N ARG A 47 9.72 -8.14 -7.03
CA ARG A 47 10.31 -8.86 -8.17
C ARG A 47 10.97 -10.18 -7.75
N ARG A 48 11.72 -10.20 -6.64
CA ARG A 48 12.44 -11.40 -6.16
C ARG A 48 11.51 -12.43 -5.55
N MET A 49 10.55 -11.99 -4.76
CA MET A 49 9.62 -12.90 -4.10
C MET A 49 8.51 -13.41 -5.03
N GLY A 50 8.16 -12.64 -6.08
CA GLY A 50 7.16 -13.02 -7.07
C GLY A 50 5.85 -13.46 -6.42
N ARG A 51 5.38 -14.66 -6.75
CA ARG A 51 4.11 -15.20 -6.24
C ARG A 51 4.09 -15.47 -4.73
N ARG A 52 5.22 -15.41 -4.05
CA ARG A 52 5.30 -15.62 -2.59
C ARG A 52 4.92 -14.38 -1.78
N LEU A 53 4.81 -13.22 -2.41
CA LEU A 53 4.52 -11.95 -1.75
C LEU A 53 3.19 -11.35 -2.21
N ARG A 54 2.40 -10.90 -1.24
CA ARG A 54 1.32 -9.93 -1.41
C ARG A 54 1.77 -8.62 -0.79
N LEU A 55 1.89 -7.57 -1.60
CA LEU A 55 2.11 -6.20 -1.13
C LEU A 55 0.77 -5.54 -0.85
N VAL A 56 0.71 -4.78 0.24
CA VAL A 56 -0.42 -3.93 0.62
C VAL A 56 0.11 -2.53 0.91
N PHE A 57 -0.58 -1.52 0.41
CA PHE A 57 -0.26 -0.12 0.72
C PHE A 57 -1.43 0.56 1.42
N ARG A 58 -1.13 1.29 2.48
CA ARG A 58 -2.06 2.16 3.20
C ARG A 58 -1.48 3.56 3.30
N ASN A 59 -2.30 4.54 3.02
CA ASN A 59 -1.92 5.95 3.07
C ASN A 59 -1.68 6.42 4.52
N PHE A 60 -0.55 7.08 4.75
CA PHE A 60 -0.24 7.70 6.04
C PHE A 60 0.40 9.08 5.82
N PRO A 61 -0.34 10.04 5.22
CA PRO A 61 0.20 11.36 4.92
C PRO A 61 0.51 12.15 6.18
N LEU A 62 1.73 12.69 6.27
CA LEU A 62 2.21 13.54 7.35
C LEU A 62 2.02 15.01 6.96
N ALA A 63 0.78 15.44 6.79
CA ALA A 63 0.39 16.72 6.17
C ALA A 63 1.00 17.96 6.84
N GLU A 64 1.36 17.89 8.13
CA GLU A 64 2.05 18.98 8.83
C GLU A 64 3.49 19.21 8.30
N MET A 65 4.13 18.17 7.75
CA MET A 65 5.48 18.22 7.20
C MET A 65 5.52 18.17 5.68
N HIS A 66 4.51 17.55 5.08
CA HIS A 66 4.42 17.22 3.65
C HIS A 66 3.12 17.80 3.08
N PRO A 67 3.12 19.03 2.56
CA PRO A 67 1.91 19.76 2.17
C PRO A 67 1.13 19.14 1.01
N HIS A 68 1.77 18.31 0.17
CA HIS A 68 1.11 17.66 -0.95
C HIS A 68 0.70 16.19 -0.67
N ALA A 69 1.10 15.64 0.49
CA ALA A 69 0.94 14.22 0.78
C ALA A 69 -0.53 13.75 0.77
N GLU A 70 -1.46 14.57 1.31
CA GLU A 70 -2.89 14.23 1.31
C GLU A 70 -3.46 14.19 -0.11
N HIS A 71 -3.20 15.22 -0.93
CA HIS A 71 -3.68 15.27 -2.32
C HIS A 71 -3.03 14.16 -3.17
N ALA A 72 -1.76 13.84 -2.96
CA ALA A 72 -1.10 12.71 -3.63
C ALA A 72 -1.78 11.37 -3.27
N ALA A 73 -2.12 11.18 -1.99
CA ALA A 73 -2.87 10.00 -1.54
C ALA A 73 -4.28 9.96 -2.16
N GLU A 74 -4.99 11.08 -2.18
CA GLU A 74 -6.31 11.18 -2.82
C GLU A 74 -6.26 10.92 -4.33
N ALA A 75 -5.19 11.36 -5.02
CA ALA A 75 -5.00 11.06 -6.44
C ALA A 75 -4.79 9.56 -6.69
N ALA A 76 -4.06 8.86 -5.81
CA ALA A 76 -3.90 7.42 -5.88
C ALA A 76 -5.24 6.69 -5.66
N GLU A 77 -6.06 7.15 -4.71
CA GLU A 77 -7.41 6.61 -4.49
C GLU A 77 -8.34 6.87 -5.69
N ALA A 78 -8.31 8.08 -6.27
CA ALA A 78 -9.07 8.42 -7.48
C ALA A 78 -8.69 7.52 -8.67
N ALA A 79 -7.40 7.21 -8.82
CA ALA A 79 -6.93 6.24 -9.79
C ALA A 79 -7.39 4.82 -9.46
N GLY A 80 -7.43 4.48 -8.17
CA GLY A 80 -7.91 3.19 -7.68
C GLY A 80 -9.35 2.89 -8.05
N VAL A 81 -10.24 3.89 -7.98
CA VAL A 81 -11.64 3.78 -8.42
C VAL A 81 -11.73 3.50 -9.93
N GLN A 82 -10.73 3.91 -10.70
CA GLN A 82 -10.62 3.66 -12.14
C GLN A 82 -9.74 2.43 -12.45
N GLY A 83 -9.40 1.60 -11.44
CA GLY A 83 -8.65 0.34 -11.58
C GLY A 83 -7.14 0.51 -11.80
N LYS A 84 -6.57 1.69 -11.50
CA LYS A 84 -5.15 2.03 -11.75
C LYS A 84 -4.43 2.61 -10.53
N PHE A 85 -4.75 2.07 -9.35
CA PHE A 85 -4.09 2.50 -8.11
C PHE A 85 -2.56 2.35 -8.19
N TRP A 86 -2.09 1.17 -8.59
CA TRP A 86 -0.66 0.87 -8.58
C TRP A 86 0.13 1.64 -9.64
N GLU A 87 -0.46 1.90 -10.80
CA GLU A 87 0.16 2.73 -11.83
C GLU A 87 0.29 4.20 -11.37
N MET A 88 -0.71 4.72 -10.66
CA MET A 88 -0.64 6.07 -10.08
C MET A 88 0.34 6.10 -8.91
N HIS A 89 0.33 5.09 -8.04
CA HIS A 89 1.29 4.91 -6.96
C HIS A 89 2.75 4.96 -7.46
N ASP A 90 3.04 4.19 -8.51
CA ASP A 90 4.36 4.18 -9.14
C ASP A 90 4.69 5.56 -9.72
N ALA A 91 3.78 6.18 -10.48
CA ALA A 91 4.01 7.49 -11.08
C ALA A 91 4.30 8.58 -10.05
N ILE A 92 3.59 8.58 -8.92
CA ILE A 92 3.78 9.56 -7.84
C ILE A 92 5.16 9.37 -7.18
N PHE A 93 5.54 8.13 -6.84
CA PHE A 93 6.86 7.89 -6.22
C PHE A 93 8.03 8.15 -7.17
N GLU A 94 7.88 7.86 -8.45
CA GLU A 94 8.90 8.14 -9.47
C GLU A 94 9.10 9.64 -9.70
N HIS A 95 8.15 10.46 -9.28
CA HIS A 95 8.16 11.91 -9.50
C HIS A 95 7.92 12.72 -8.21
N GLN A 96 8.44 12.27 -7.08
CA GLN A 96 8.22 12.90 -5.75
C GLN A 96 8.49 14.41 -5.68
N ALA A 97 9.30 14.95 -6.57
CA ALA A 97 9.59 16.39 -6.63
C ALA A 97 8.47 17.23 -7.31
N ALA A 98 7.41 16.58 -7.83
CA ALA A 98 6.36 17.22 -8.61
C ALA A 98 4.99 16.63 -8.20
N LEU A 99 4.44 17.11 -7.08
CA LEU A 99 3.21 16.60 -6.47
C LEU A 99 2.13 17.67 -6.33
N THR A 100 2.20 18.76 -7.10
CA THR A 100 1.09 19.71 -7.16
C THR A 100 -0.13 19.07 -7.82
N ASP A 101 -1.33 19.62 -7.58
CA ASP A 101 -2.56 19.11 -8.21
C ASP A 101 -2.43 19.04 -9.74
N ALA A 102 -1.76 20.04 -10.34
CA ALA A 102 -1.50 20.05 -11.77
C ALA A 102 -0.59 18.87 -12.21
N ASP A 103 0.38 18.49 -11.38
CA ASP A 103 1.24 17.34 -11.63
C ASP A 103 0.46 16.04 -11.52
N LEU A 104 -0.33 15.88 -10.46
CA LEU A 104 -1.17 14.69 -10.22
C LEU A 104 -2.19 14.48 -11.36
N ILE A 105 -2.83 15.57 -11.83
CA ILE A 105 -3.73 15.54 -12.98
C ILE A 105 -2.98 15.15 -14.26
N ARG A 106 -1.74 15.64 -14.45
CA ARG A 106 -0.90 15.24 -15.57
C ARG A 106 -0.57 13.75 -15.55
N TYR A 107 -0.30 13.17 -14.37
CA TYR A 107 -0.09 11.72 -14.23
C TYR A 107 -1.37 10.95 -14.58
N ALA A 108 -2.51 11.38 -14.08
CA ALA A 108 -3.80 10.78 -14.44
C ALA A 108 -4.02 10.73 -15.96
N ARG A 109 -3.74 11.84 -16.66
CA ARG A 109 -3.79 11.91 -18.14
C ARG A 109 -2.83 10.91 -18.78
N SER A 110 -1.56 10.86 -18.34
CA SER A 110 -0.56 9.96 -18.91
C SER A 110 -0.91 8.49 -18.73
N LEU A 111 -1.63 8.18 -17.68
CA LEU A 111 -2.14 6.83 -17.37
C LEU A 111 -3.45 6.51 -18.10
N GLY A 112 -4.02 7.45 -18.86
CA GLY A 112 -5.28 7.27 -19.58
C GLY A 112 -6.51 7.19 -18.65
N LEU A 113 -6.43 7.85 -17.49
CA LEU A 113 -7.55 8.03 -16.58
C LEU A 113 -8.46 9.18 -17.07
N ASP A 114 -9.70 9.23 -16.59
CA ASP A 114 -10.56 10.40 -16.73
C ASP A 114 -10.00 11.57 -15.91
N GLU A 115 -9.23 12.42 -16.60
CA GLU A 115 -8.56 13.57 -16.02
C GLU A 115 -9.53 14.56 -15.37
N SER A 116 -10.68 14.82 -16.04
CA SER A 116 -11.68 15.76 -15.52
C SER A 116 -12.24 15.25 -14.19
N ARG A 117 -12.52 13.96 -14.14
CA ARG A 117 -13.00 13.30 -12.93
C ARG A 117 -11.97 13.37 -11.81
N VAL A 118 -10.70 13.05 -12.07
CA VAL A 118 -9.63 13.14 -11.04
C VAL A 118 -9.50 14.58 -10.52
N LYS A 119 -9.56 15.58 -11.41
CA LYS A 119 -9.53 17.00 -11.03
C LYS A 119 -10.69 17.37 -10.11
N ASP A 120 -11.91 16.97 -10.45
CA ASP A 120 -13.11 17.27 -9.67
C ASP A 120 -13.08 16.53 -8.32
N GLU A 121 -12.60 15.28 -8.29
CA GLU A 121 -12.45 14.47 -7.09
C GLU A 121 -11.42 15.07 -6.12
N LEU A 122 -10.28 15.57 -6.62
CA LEU A 122 -9.29 16.30 -5.81
C LEU A 122 -9.87 17.62 -5.27
N ALA A 123 -10.53 18.41 -6.11
CA ALA A 123 -11.10 19.69 -5.71
C ALA A 123 -12.19 19.54 -4.63
N THR A 124 -12.91 18.43 -4.61
CA THR A 124 -13.99 18.15 -3.64
C THR A 124 -13.56 17.32 -2.44
N GLY A 125 -12.34 16.75 -2.46
CA GLY A 125 -11.82 15.90 -1.39
C GLY A 125 -12.64 14.62 -1.16
N VAL A 126 -13.25 14.07 -2.21
CA VAL A 126 -14.16 12.92 -2.09
C VAL A 126 -13.45 11.68 -1.52
N HIS A 127 -12.13 11.55 -1.73
CA HIS A 127 -11.32 10.44 -1.22
C HIS A 127 -10.67 10.72 0.14
N ALA A 128 -10.76 11.94 0.67
CA ALA A 128 -10.16 12.31 1.95
C ALA A 128 -10.63 11.41 3.13
N ALA A 129 -11.88 10.94 3.09
CA ALA A 129 -12.38 10.02 4.11
C ALA A 129 -11.65 8.68 4.11
N ARG A 130 -11.36 8.14 2.91
CA ARG A 130 -10.61 6.88 2.74
C ARG A 130 -9.16 7.03 3.22
N VAL A 131 -8.49 8.10 2.81
CA VAL A 131 -7.12 8.41 3.25
C VAL A 131 -7.06 8.55 4.78
N ARG A 132 -8.00 9.26 5.39
CA ARG A 132 -8.09 9.40 6.85
C ARG A 132 -8.37 8.08 7.57
N GLU A 133 -9.11 7.15 6.96
CA GLU A 133 -9.32 5.81 7.53
C GLU A 133 -8.01 5.04 7.60
N ASP A 134 -7.22 5.03 6.54
CA ASP A 134 -5.89 4.43 6.52
C ASP A 134 -4.99 5.05 7.58
N PHE A 135 -4.91 6.38 7.65
CA PHE A 135 -4.14 7.09 8.66
C PHE A 135 -4.53 6.67 10.08
N ARG A 136 -5.83 6.67 10.38
CA ARG A 136 -6.34 6.24 11.69
C ARG A 136 -6.01 4.77 11.99
N SER A 137 -6.05 3.92 10.98
CA SER A 137 -5.66 2.51 11.13
C SER A 137 -4.19 2.38 11.49
N GLY A 138 -3.33 3.20 10.87
CA GLY A 138 -1.91 3.29 11.20
C GLY A 138 -1.67 3.71 12.65
N VAL A 139 -2.34 4.78 13.10
CA VAL A 139 -2.26 5.23 14.50
C VAL A 139 -2.67 4.11 15.46
N ARG A 140 -3.78 3.41 15.20
CA ARG A 140 -4.23 2.25 16.02
C ARG A 140 -3.25 1.09 15.99
N SER A 141 -2.46 0.97 14.94
CA SER A 141 -1.41 -0.06 14.77
C SER A 141 -0.06 0.36 15.35
N GLY A 142 0.05 1.57 15.90
CA GLY A 142 1.27 2.11 16.50
C GLY A 142 2.23 2.72 15.48
N VAL A 143 1.75 3.09 14.29
CA VAL A 143 2.53 3.84 13.29
C VAL A 143 2.76 5.26 13.80
N ASN A 144 4.00 5.71 13.77
CA ASN A 144 4.44 7.03 14.22
C ASN A 144 5.38 7.73 13.23
N GLY A 145 5.50 7.19 12.02
CA GLY A 145 6.32 7.73 10.93
C GLY A 145 6.26 6.81 9.72
N THR A 146 6.79 7.28 8.60
CA THR A 146 6.79 6.59 7.31
C THR A 146 8.20 6.45 6.72
N PRO A 147 8.50 5.34 6.02
CA PRO A 147 7.65 4.15 5.91
C PRO A 147 7.58 3.36 7.22
N THR A 148 6.46 2.70 7.48
CA THR A 148 6.34 1.68 8.54
C THR A 148 5.83 0.41 7.91
N PHE A 149 6.53 -0.70 8.14
CA PHE A 149 6.23 -2.00 7.56
C PHE A 149 5.59 -2.96 8.56
N PHE A 150 4.71 -3.83 8.04
CA PHE A 150 4.15 -4.96 8.76
C PHE A 150 4.32 -6.22 7.92
N ILE A 151 4.86 -7.29 8.52
CA ILE A 151 4.98 -8.60 7.90
C ILE A 151 3.94 -9.52 8.55
N ASN A 152 3.02 -10.07 7.75
CA ASN A 152 1.93 -10.92 8.22
C ASN A 152 1.19 -10.33 9.44
N GLY A 153 0.91 -9.02 9.38
CA GLY A 153 0.18 -8.29 10.42
C GLY A 153 0.97 -7.98 11.69
N THR A 154 2.26 -8.29 11.75
CA THR A 154 3.17 -7.92 12.85
C THR A 154 4.09 -6.80 12.41
N ARG A 155 4.22 -5.73 13.22
CA ARG A 155 5.11 -4.62 12.91
C ARG A 155 6.54 -5.11 12.77
N TYR A 156 7.18 -4.67 11.69
CA TYR A 156 8.59 -4.91 11.41
C TYR A 156 9.40 -3.67 11.79
N ASP A 157 10.25 -3.81 12.79
CA ASP A 157 11.11 -2.72 13.31
C ASP A 157 12.57 -2.89 12.89
N GLY A 158 12.87 -3.82 11.98
CA GLY A 158 14.21 -4.04 11.43
C GLY A 158 14.58 -3.03 10.33
N SER A 159 15.79 -3.15 9.82
CA SER A 159 16.23 -2.38 8.67
C SER A 159 15.47 -2.79 7.41
N TRP A 160 15.06 -1.80 6.62
CA TRP A 160 14.40 -2.04 5.33
C TRP A 160 15.36 -1.94 4.13
N ASP A 161 16.69 -2.07 4.36
CA ASP A 161 17.60 -2.37 3.24
C ASP A 161 17.19 -3.70 2.59
N LEU A 162 17.52 -3.84 1.32
CA LEU A 162 17.02 -4.95 0.51
C LEU A 162 17.35 -6.34 1.10
N GLY A 163 18.58 -6.52 1.58
CA GLY A 163 19.02 -7.82 2.12
C GLY A 163 18.26 -8.20 3.39
N THR A 164 18.26 -7.30 4.36
CA THR A 164 17.62 -7.52 5.67
C THR A 164 16.10 -7.67 5.53
N LEU A 165 15.45 -6.87 4.68
CA LEU A 165 14.01 -6.99 4.46
C LEU A 165 13.65 -8.31 3.77
N LEU A 166 14.42 -8.76 2.77
CA LEU A 166 14.22 -10.06 2.12
C LEU A 166 14.38 -11.21 3.11
N GLU A 167 15.45 -11.24 3.91
CA GLU A 167 15.66 -12.27 4.93
C GLU A 167 14.47 -12.35 5.91
N ALA A 168 13.97 -11.18 6.36
CA ALA A 168 12.83 -11.14 7.27
C ALA A 168 11.53 -11.67 6.62
N LEU A 169 11.31 -11.38 5.35
CA LEU A 169 10.16 -11.87 4.60
C LEU A 169 10.25 -13.37 4.30
N GLU A 170 11.43 -13.85 3.91
CA GLU A 170 11.66 -15.26 3.61
C GLU A 170 11.61 -16.15 4.86
N GLY A 171 12.03 -15.61 6.01
CA GLY A 171 11.95 -16.27 7.32
C GLY A 171 10.58 -16.12 8.01
N ALA A 172 9.66 -15.33 7.46
CA ALA A 172 8.36 -15.12 8.07
C ALA A 172 7.52 -16.41 8.03
N PRO A 173 6.87 -16.79 9.15
CA PRO A 173 5.90 -17.88 9.13
C PRO A 173 4.75 -17.53 8.20
N GLU A 174 4.21 -18.54 7.50
CA GLU A 174 3.05 -18.32 6.63
C GLU A 174 1.90 -17.62 7.36
N ASP A 175 1.19 -16.73 6.66
CA ASP A 175 0.08 -15.96 7.22
C ASP A 175 -1.03 -16.89 7.74
N ALA A 176 -1.21 -16.93 9.06
CA ALA A 176 -2.15 -17.82 9.74
C ALA A 176 -3.62 -17.57 9.35
N GLY A 177 -3.95 -16.38 8.82
CA GLY A 177 -5.29 -16.04 8.33
C GLY A 177 -5.74 -16.89 7.13
N LYS A 178 -4.82 -17.57 6.44
CA LYS A 178 -5.09 -18.37 5.23
C LYS A 178 -5.25 -19.87 5.46
N ARG A 179 -4.90 -20.39 6.64
CA ARG A 179 -5.00 -21.84 6.93
C ARG A 179 -6.44 -22.34 7.04
N GLY A 180 -7.44 -21.48 7.12
CA GLY A 180 -8.84 -21.83 7.27
C GLY A 180 -9.60 -22.10 5.96
N GLN A 181 -9.12 -21.59 4.83
CA GLN A 181 -9.85 -21.65 3.56
C GLN A 181 -9.58 -22.89 2.70
N VAL A 182 -8.48 -23.62 2.94
CA VAL A 182 -8.11 -24.80 2.14
C VAL A 182 -8.70 -26.11 2.67
N ARG A 183 -9.31 -26.13 3.85
CA ARG A 183 -9.84 -27.38 4.46
C ARG A 183 -11.29 -27.74 4.13
N ASN A 184 -12.00 -26.96 3.31
CA ASN A 184 -13.45 -27.22 3.04
C ASN A 184 -13.76 -27.65 1.59
N LEU A 185 -12.78 -28.13 0.83
CA LEU A 185 -13.02 -28.70 -0.52
C LEU A 185 -12.63 -30.18 -0.58
N GLY A 186 -13.15 -30.97 0.28
CA GLY A 186 -12.89 -32.40 0.25
C GLY A 186 -13.77 -33.19 1.16
N THR A 187 -15.02 -33.44 0.76
CA THR A 187 -15.68 -34.74 0.94
C THR A 187 -17.10 -34.62 0.38
N VAL A 188 -17.26 -34.77 -0.90
CA VAL A 188 -18.53 -35.28 -1.44
C VAL A 188 -18.29 -36.78 -1.58
N VAL A 189 -18.81 -37.54 -0.64
CA VAL A 189 -18.95 -39.00 -0.72
C VAL A 189 -20.20 -39.25 -1.50
N HIS A 190 -20.07 -39.85 -2.68
CA HIS A 190 -21.21 -40.50 -3.37
C HIS A 190 -21.52 -41.84 -2.71
N GLU A 191 -22.73 -41.98 -2.21
CA GLU A 191 -23.45 -43.25 -2.17
C GLU A 191 -24.57 -43.24 -3.19
#